data_9c4b23d0b2299f2f27c13f81c8b9216f
#
_entry.id   9c4b23d0b2299f2f27c13f81c8b9216f
#
_cell.length_a   1.000
_cell.length_b   1.000
_cell.length_c   1.000
_cell.angle_alpha   90.00
_cell.angle_beta   90.00
_cell.angle_gamma   90.00
#
_symmetry.space_group_name_H-M   'P 1'
#
loop_
_entity.id
_entity.type
_entity.pdbx_description
1 polymer ?
#
loop_
_entity_poly.entity_id
_entity_poly.type
_entity_poly.pdbx_seq_one_letter_code
_entity_poly.pdbx_strand_id
1 'polypeptide(L)'
;MTGVVDGPSMYKRFCSPLPLQPAAASANTNTTINTITNATIPGYPTPIIISPDRSISGYYLSGPGLDNVAVIYLQSFPVSNFAEFQTAISDFLRKAKAAGKTRLIIDLQGNKGGTVLLAYDFFRQLFPSIVQDGISRWKLSKTFEHLPRVVSELIKDIDPATETNSELRSLYYTPWSYRHNLNISNHNFEKFEEKYSPHTYKNTNYSNLIRINVVDPLTTKLLGIDISGYGLMEHIEWSPGLDNDTRCNS
;
A
#
# COMPACT_ATOMS: atom_id res chain seq x y z
N MET A 1 -26.34 -11.41 11.34
CA MET A 1 -26.47 -10.11 10.62
C MET A 1 -27.81 -9.48 10.98
N THR A 2 -27.90 -8.86 12.13
CA THR A 2 -29.13 -8.24 12.60
C THR A 2 -29.43 -6.96 11.81
N GLY A 3 -30.65 -6.82 11.28
CA GLY A 3 -31.14 -5.62 10.61
C GLY A 3 -30.97 -5.55 9.10
N VAL A 4 -30.49 -6.61 8.45
CA VAL A 4 -30.47 -6.72 6.98
C VAL A 4 -31.49 -7.77 6.58
N VAL A 5 -32.53 -7.37 5.89
CA VAL A 5 -33.66 -8.21 5.46
C VAL A 5 -33.87 -8.20 3.96
N ASP A 6 -33.31 -7.20 3.25
CA ASP A 6 -33.45 -7.00 1.81
C ASP A 6 -32.29 -6.14 1.25
N GLY A 7 -32.27 -5.93 -0.06
CA GLY A 7 -31.27 -5.10 -0.74
C GLY A 7 -31.21 -3.65 -0.24
N PRO A 8 -32.33 -2.95 -0.07
CA PRO A 8 -32.36 -1.60 0.49
C PRO A 8 -31.77 -1.49 1.90
N SER A 9 -32.08 -2.41 2.81
CA SER A 9 -31.53 -2.43 4.17
C SER A 9 -30.05 -2.76 4.17
N MET A 10 -29.59 -3.61 3.28
CA MET A 10 -28.17 -3.91 3.08
C MET A 10 -27.43 -2.66 2.57
N TYR A 11 -27.99 -1.98 1.55
CA TYR A 11 -27.41 -0.74 1.02
C TYR A 11 -27.32 0.34 2.09
N LYS A 12 -28.42 0.57 2.83
CA LYS A 12 -28.47 1.56 3.91
C LYS A 12 -27.40 1.28 4.99
N ARG A 13 -27.14 0.02 5.28
CA ARG A 13 -26.22 -0.37 6.35
C ARG A 13 -24.74 -0.33 5.93
N PHE A 14 -24.43 -0.68 4.68
CA PHE A 14 -23.04 -0.88 4.24
C PHE A 14 -22.58 0.08 3.15
N CYS A 15 -23.50 0.70 2.42
CA CYS A 15 -23.18 1.54 1.28
C CYS A 15 -23.64 3.01 1.44
N SER A 16 -24.50 3.32 2.43
CA SER A 16 -24.82 4.72 2.71
C SER A 16 -23.58 5.42 3.26
N PRO A 17 -23.24 6.63 2.78
CA PRO A 17 -22.17 7.41 3.37
C PRO A 17 -22.43 7.59 4.86
N LEU A 18 -21.45 7.25 5.69
CA LEU A 18 -21.47 7.69 7.08
C LEU A 18 -21.57 9.21 7.10
N PRO A 19 -22.35 9.83 8.00
CA PRO A 19 -22.33 11.27 8.14
C PRO A 19 -20.87 11.72 8.29
N LEU A 20 -20.42 12.60 7.39
CA LEU A 20 -19.10 13.19 7.48
C LEU A 20 -19.00 13.89 8.83
N GLN A 21 -18.24 13.31 9.74
CA GLN A 21 -17.81 14.08 10.90
C GLN A 21 -16.97 15.23 10.36
N PRO A 22 -17.22 16.48 10.81
CA PRO A 22 -16.41 17.60 10.37
C PRO A 22 -14.96 17.29 10.65
N ALA A 23 -14.12 17.35 9.62
CA ALA A 23 -12.68 17.22 9.74
C ALA A 23 -12.22 18.27 10.76
N ALA A 24 -11.66 17.84 11.88
CA ALA A 24 -11.00 18.75 12.79
C ALA A 24 -9.90 19.48 11.99
N ALA A 25 -9.97 20.81 12.00
CA ALA A 25 -9.05 21.66 11.28
C ALA A 25 -7.61 21.25 11.62
N SER A 26 -6.85 20.92 10.58
CA SER A 26 -5.42 20.63 10.68
C SER A 26 -4.69 21.88 11.15
N ALA A 27 -4.35 21.95 12.40
CA ALA A 27 -3.40 22.91 12.91
C ALA A 27 -2.01 22.48 12.46
N ASN A 28 -1.36 23.31 11.62
CA ASN A 28 0.06 23.22 11.33
C ASN A 28 0.84 23.31 12.65
N THR A 29 1.35 22.19 13.10
CA THR A 29 2.36 22.16 14.15
C THR A 29 3.50 21.27 13.69
N ASN A 30 4.69 21.86 13.57
CA ASN A 30 5.96 21.16 13.60
C ASN A 30 6.01 20.35 14.89
N THR A 31 5.59 19.11 14.86
CA THR A 31 5.55 18.27 16.06
C THR A 31 6.55 17.15 15.87
N THR A 32 7.68 17.31 16.53
CA THR A 32 8.48 16.18 17.03
C THR A 32 7.52 15.09 17.49
N ILE A 33 7.79 13.84 17.09
CA ILE A 33 6.98 12.67 17.46
C ILE A 33 6.94 12.58 18.98
N ASN A 34 6.06 13.36 19.60
CA ASN A 34 5.77 13.26 21.02
C ASN A 34 4.84 12.06 21.21
N THR A 35 5.26 11.15 22.03
CA THR A 35 4.52 10.03 22.58
C THR A 35 3.10 10.47 22.91
N ILE A 36 2.12 10.16 22.04
CA ILE A 36 0.70 10.39 22.32
C ILE A 36 0.28 9.32 23.33
N THR A 37 0.39 9.65 24.60
CA THR A 37 0.26 8.73 25.74
C THR A 37 -1.17 8.21 25.99
N ASN A 38 -2.19 8.60 25.20
CA ASN A 38 -3.59 8.20 25.46
C ASN A 38 -4.38 7.72 24.22
N ALA A 39 -3.77 7.55 23.06
CA ALA A 39 -4.48 7.01 21.91
C ALA A 39 -4.45 5.48 21.93
N THR A 40 -5.55 4.85 22.34
CA THR A 40 -5.70 3.39 22.29
C THR A 40 -6.62 2.99 21.16
N ILE A 41 -6.36 1.83 20.56
CA ILE A 41 -7.26 1.18 19.60
C ILE A 41 -8.07 0.15 20.39
N PRO A 42 -9.40 0.13 20.29
CA PRO A 42 -10.22 -0.82 21.02
C PRO A 42 -9.81 -2.27 20.72
N GLY A 43 -9.61 -3.07 21.75
CA GLY A 43 -9.17 -4.46 21.63
C GLY A 43 -7.65 -4.68 21.54
N TYR A 44 -6.86 -3.60 21.50
CA TYR A 44 -5.40 -3.68 21.51
C TYR A 44 -4.80 -3.17 22.83
N PRO A 45 -3.60 -3.63 23.18
CA PRO A 45 -2.84 -3.09 24.32
C PRO A 45 -2.50 -1.59 24.13
N THR A 46 -1.86 -0.99 25.10
CA THR A 46 -1.29 0.35 24.93
C THR A 46 -0.20 0.31 23.84
N PRO A 47 -0.29 1.15 22.81
CA PRO A 47 0.67 1.12 21.71
C PRO A 47 2.05 1.64 22.14
N ILE A 48 3.10 1.05 21.60
CA ILE A 48 4.50 1.53 21.68
C ILE A 48 4.70 2.70 20.72
N ILE A 49 4.04 2.63 19.56
CA ILE A 49 3.92 3.71 18.59
C ILE A 49 2.49 3.75 18.04
N ILE A 50 2.08 4.94 17.61
CA ILE A 50 0.87 5.13 16.83
C ILE A 50 1.09 6.31 15.89
N SER A 51 0.74 6.19 14.61
CA SER A 51 0.80 7.31 13.67
C SER A 51 -0.31 8.33 13.98
N PRO A 52 -0.11 9.63 13.67
CA PRO A 52 -1.11 10.68 13.93
C PRO A 52 -2.47 10.39 13.28
N ASP A 53 -2.48 9.80 12.08
CA ASP A 53 -3.68 9.39 11.35
C ASP A 53 -4.20 8.01 11.75
N ARG A 54 -3.54 7.34 12.70
CA ARG A 54 -3.85 5.99 13.21
C ARG A 54 -3.81 4.89 12.14
N SER A 55 -3.19 5.13 11.01
CA SER A 55 -3.01 4.11 9.97
C SER A 55 -2.10 2.97 10.41
N ILE A 56 -1.17 3.27 11.33
CA ILE A 56 -0.22 2.32 11.92
C ILE A 56 -0.25 2.43 13.44
N SER A 57 -0.16 1.27 14.10
CA SER A 57 0.18 1.17 15.51
C SER A 57 1.01 -0.07 15.79
N GLY A 58 1.89 0.02 16.77
CA GLY A 58 2.80 -1.05 17.13
C GLY A 58 2.71 -1.40 18.60
N TYR A 59 2.80 -2.69 18.92
CA TYR A 59 2.58 -3.23 20.25
C TYR A 59 3.64 -4.25 20.62
N TYR A 60 3.85 -4.44 21.92
CA TYR A 60 4.53 -5.61 22.46
C TYR A 60 3.52 -6.47 23.20
N LEU A 61 3.60 -7.77 22.99
CA LEU A 61 2.87 -8.71 23.80
C LEU A 61 3.65 -9.07 25.07
N SER A 62 2.93 -9.48 26.10
CA SER A 62 3.47 -9.96 27.37
C SER A 62 2.69 -11.21 27.82
N GLY A 63 3.36 -12.08 28.56
CA GLY A 63 2.79 -13.31 29.06
C GLY A 63 3.56 -14.55 28.64
N PRO A 64 3.22 -15.73 29.14
CA PRO A 64 3.96 -16.96 28.87
C PRO A 64 4.13 -17.20 27.37
N GLY A 65 5.38 -17.19 26.88
CA GLY A 65 5.73 -17.41 25.48
C GLY A 65 5.45 -16.24 24.52
N LEU A 66 5.03 -15.07 25.03
CA LEU A 66 4.70 -13.88 24.22
C LEU A 66 5.68 -12.73 24.40
N ASP A 67 6.60 -12.80 25.37
CA ASP A 67 7.48 -11.67 25.70
C ASP A 67 8.45 -11.29 24.57
N ASN A 68 8.70 -12.18 23.62
CA ASN A 68 9.52 -11.93 22.45
C ASN A 68 8.71 -11.53 21.20
N VAL A 69 7.41 -11.26 21.35
CA VAL A 69 6.51 -10.95 20.24
C VAL A 69 6.25 -9.45 20.15
N ALA A 70 6.41 -8.91 18.94
CA ALA A 70 5.94 -7.58 18.56
C ALA A 70 4.76 -7.73 17.57
N VAL A 71 3.85 -6.78 17.58
CA VAL A 71 2.71 -6.71 16.64
C VAL A 71 2.72 -5.36 15.98
N ILE A 72 2.65 -5.33 14.65
CA ILE A 72 2.36 -4.13 13.90
C ILE A 72 0.98 -4.25 13.29
N TYR A 73 0.09 -3.33 13.63
CA TYR A 73 -1.25 -3.24 13.08
C TYR A 73 -1.30 -2.17 12.01
N LEU A 74 -1.64 -2.56 10.80
CA LEU A 74 -1.81 -1.70 9.64
C LEU A 74 -3.30 -1.56 9.34
N GLN A 75 -3.91 -0.49 9.80
CA GLN A 75 -5.34 -0.27 9.64
C GLN A 75 -5.71 0.08 8.20
N SER A 76 -4.85 0.84 7.51
CA SER A 76 -5.11 1.28 6.13
C SER A 76 -3.83 1.74 5.44
N PHE A 77 -3.89 1.83 4.11
CA PHE A 77 -2.86 2.44 3.26
C PHE A 77 -3.28 3.77 2.59
N PRO A 78 -4.54 4.26 2.63
CA PRO A 78 -4.84 5.64 2.29
C PRO A 78 -4.49 6.53 3.48
N VAL A 79 -3.24 6.97 3.52
CA VAL A 79 -2.66 7.77 4.61
C VAL A 79 -2.56 9.23 4.21
N SER A 80 -2.59 10.12 5.20
CA SER A 80 -2.49 11.57 4.99
C SER A 80 -1.05 12.04 4.74
N ASN A 81 -0.07 11.30 5.27
CA ASN A 81 1.34 11.63 5.14
C ASN A 81 2.18 10.36 4.95
N PHE A 82 2.74 10.20 3.76
CA PHE A 82 3.54 9.03 3.39
C PHE A 82 4.83 8.92 4.19
N ALA A 83 5.51 10.03 4.43
CA ALA A 83 6.77 10.05 5.18
C ALA A 83 6.55 9.65 6.65
N GLU A 84 5.45 10.10 7.26
CA GLU A 84 5.08 9.68 8.62
C GLU A 84 4.79 8.18 8.69
N PHE A 85 4.11 7.63 7.68
CA PHE A 85 3.84 6.21 7.58
C PHE A 85 5.15 5.40 7.54
N GLN A 86 6.06 5.75 6.65
CA GLN A 86 7.37 5.08 6.53
C GLN A 86 8.19 5.20 7.81
N THR A 87 8.24 6.38 8.40
CA THR A 87 8.98 6.64 9.64
C THR A 87 8.42 5.85 10.81
N ALA A 88 7.09 5.79 10.95
CA ALA A 88 6.44 5.03 12.01
C ALA A 88 6.80 3.53 11.95
N ILE A 89 6.82 2.95 10.74
CA ILE A 89 7.22 1.55 10.55
C ILE A 89 8.69 1.37 10.96
N SER A 90 9.59 2.17 10.40
CA SER A 90 11.03 2.09 10.67
C SER A 90 11.34 2.25 12.17
N ASP A 91 10.71 3.23 12.82
CA ASP A 91 10.88 3.47 14.26
C ASP A 91 10.37 2.30 15.11
N PHE A 92 9.22 1.73 14.73
CA PHE A 92 8.71 0.56 15.44
C PHE A 92 9.63 -0.65 15.31
N LEU A 93 10.08 -0.97 14.10
CA LEU A 93 10.97 -2.10 13.86
C LEU A 93 12.29 -1.95 14.63
N ARG A 94 12.86 -0.74 14.63
CA ARG A 94 14.08 -0.42 15.39
C ARG A 94 13.87 -0.59 16.89
N LYS A 95 12.77 -0.07 17.44
CA LYS A 95 12.40 -0.21 18.86
C LYS A 95 12.16 -1.66 19.24
N ALA A 96 11.45 -2.41 18.41
CA ALA A 96 11.17 -3.81 18.67
C ALA A 96 12.44 -4.66 18.68
N LYS A 97 13.36 -4.43 17.74
CA LYS A 97 14.67 -5.08 17.70
C LYS A 97 15.49 -4.73 18.95
N ALA A 98 15.56 -3.45 19.35
CA ALA A 98 16.27 -3.01 20.55
C ALA A 98 15.67 -3.60 21.84
N ALA A 99 14.35 -3.85 21.87
CA ALA A 99 13.66 -4.52 22.97
C ALA A 99 13.76 -6.05 22.94
N GLY A 100 14.61 -6.63 22.09
CA GLY A 100 14.84 -8.06 22.00
C GLY A 100 13.65 -8.86 21.46
N LYS A 101 12.75 -8.21 20.71
CA LYS A 101 11.65 -8.91 20.05
C LYS A 101 12.19 -9.70 18.87
N THR A 102 11.87 -10.98 18.80
CA THR A 102 12.36 -11.92 17.77
C THR A 102 11.25 -12.44 16.87
N ARG A 103 10.01 -12.13 17.20
CA ARG A 103 8.82 -12.52 16.42
C ARG A 103 7.97 -11.29 16.12
N LEU A 104 7.60 -11.13 14.86
CA LEU A 104 6.74 -10.05 14.41
C LEU A 104 5.42 -10.64 13.88
N ILE A 105 4.31 -10.11 14.38
CA ILE A 105 2.99 -10.34 13.81
C ILE A 105 2.61 -9.09 13.01
N ILE A 106 2.22 -9.29 11.76
CA ILE A 106 1.65 -8.25 10.92
C ILE A 106 0.13 -8.45 10.95
N ASP A 107 -0.57 -7.52 11.58
CA ASP A 107 -2.01 -7.56 11.68
C ASP A 107 -2.64 -6.64 10.63
N LEU A 108 -3.36 -7.25 9.70
CA LEU A 108 -4.09 -6.57 8.62
C LEU A 108 -5.61 -6.68 8.81
N GLN A 109 -6.08 -7.04 9.99
CA GLN A 109 -7.50 -7.19 10.25
C GLN A 109 -8.25 -5.88 9.99
N GLY A 110 -9.24 -5.94 9.10
CA GLY A 110 -10.02 -4.76 8.72
C GLY A 110 -9.33 -3.80 7.74
N ASN A 111 -8.09 -4.09 7.30
CA ASN A 111 -7.42 -3.29 6.30
C ASN A 111 -8.15 -3.39 4.96
N LYS A 112 -8.49 -2.23 4.39
CA LYS A 112 -9.21 -2.13 3.11
C LYS A 112 -8.29 -1.83 1.91
N GLY A 113 -6.98 -1.90 2.11
CA GLY A 113 -6.00 -1.51 1.09
C GLY A 113 -5.73 -0.01 1.07
N GLY A 114 -5.42 0.54 -0.09
CA GLY A 114 -5.10 1.95 -0.31
C GLY A 114 -3.94 2.12 -1.27
N THR A 115 -2.94 2.91 -0.90
CA THR A 115 -1.78 3.21 -1.75
C THR A 115 -0.86 1.99 -1.87
N VAL A 116 -0.90 1.34 -3.02
CA VAL A 116 -0.17 0.09 -3.30
C VAL A 116 1.33 0.24 -3.05
N LEU A 117 1.90 1.38 -3.39
CA LEU A 117 3.34 1.65 -3.24
C LEU A 117 3.79 1.63 -1.77
N LEU A 118 2.92 2.04 -0.82
CA LEU A 118 3.22 1.93 0.61
C LEU A 118 3.27 0.48 1.09
N ALA A 119 2.48 -0.41 0.50
CA ALA A 119 2.55 -1.83 0.82
C ALA A 119 3.88 -2.43 0.33
N TYR A 120 4.38 -2.01 -0.84
CA TYR A 120 5.71 -2.40 -1.33
C TYR A 120 6.82 -1.81 -0.46
N ASP A 121 6.70 -0.56 -0.04
CA ASP A 121 7.66 0.06 0.88
C ASP A 121 7.72 -0.70 2.21
N PHE A 122 6.56 -0.99 2.79
CA PHE A 122 6.48 -1.79 4.01
C PHE A 122 7.15 -3.16 3.86
N PHE A 123 6.88 -3.86 2.75
CA PHE A 123 7.53 -5.14 2.47
C PHE A 123 9.06 -5.00 2.42
N ARG A 124 9.55 -3.95 1.76
CA ARG A 124 10.99 -3.70 1.65
C ARG A 124 11.66 -3.31 2.96
N GLN A 125 10.96 -2.61 3.84
CA GLN A 125 11.47 -2.34 5.18
C GLN A 125 11.62 -3.61 6.02
N LEU A 126 10.79 -4.63 5.76
CA LEU A 126 10.90 -5.94 6.41
C LEU A 126 11.95 -6.84 5.78
N PHE A 127 12.05 -6.82 4.46
CA PHE A 127 12.87 -7.73 3.67
C PHE A 127 13.69 -6.99 2.60
N PRO A 128 14.68 -6.17 3.01
CA PRO A 128 15.41 -5.31 2.08
C PRO A 128 16.22 -6.08 1.03
N SER A 129 16.65 -7.30 1.35
CA SER A 129 17.40 -8.17 0.43
C SER A 129 16.52 -8.90 -0.60
N ILE A 130 15.19 -8.90 -0.40
CA ILE A 130 14.28 -9.59 -1.31
C ILE A 130 13.81 -8.63 -2.41
N VAL A 131 14.12 -8.97 -3.65
CA VAL A 131 13.56 -8.25 -4.81
C VAL A 131 12.12 -8.72 -5.01
N GLN A 132 11.16 -7.85 -4.70
CA GLN A 132 9.76 -8.14 -4.95
C GLN A 132 9.48 -8.09 -6.46
N ASP A 133 8.67 -9.01 -6.93
CA ASP A 133 8.21 -9.09 -8.30
C ASP A 133 6.70 -8.90 -8.37
N GLY A 134 6.29 -7.64 -8.53
CA GLY A 134 4.89 -7.22 -8.57
C GLY A 134 4.22 -7.46 -9.92
N ILE A 135 4.36 -8.68 -10.48
CA ILE A 135 3.73 -9.03 -11.75
C ILE A 135 2.26 -9.38 -11.54
N SER A 136 1.41 -8.82 -12.39
CA SER A 136 -0.02 -9.11 -12.41
C SER A 136 -0.56 -9.23 -13.82
N ARG A 137 -1.77 -9.77 -13.94
CA ARG A 137 -2.58 -9.80 -15.16
C ARG A 137 -4.00 -9.44 -14.82
N TRP A 138 -4.67 -8.82 -15.76
CA TRP A 138 -6.08 -8.49 -15.60
C TRP A 138 -6.93 -9.34 -16.53
N LYS A 139 -8.01 -9.87 -15.99
CA LYS A 139 -9.02 -10.55 -16.81
C LYS A 139 -9.69 -9.51 -17.68
N LEU A 140 -9.64 -9.74 -19.00
CA LEU A 140 -10.26 -8.88 -19.98
C LEU A 140 -11.74 -9.29 -20.19
N SER A 141 -12.60 -8.31 -20.22
CA SER A 141 -13.99 -8.43 -20.67
C SER A 141 -14.30 -7.23 -21.55
N LYS A 142 -15.34 -7.34 -22.37
CA LYS A 142 -15.76 -6.22 -23.23
C LYS A 142 -16.00 -4.93 -22.43
N THR A 143 -16.61 -5.03 -21.25
CA THR A 143 -16.84 -3.88 -20.37
C THR A 143 -15.53 -3.34 -19.80
N PHE A 144 -14.63 -4.22 -19.38
CA PHE A 144 -13.34 -3.82 -18.81
C PHE A 144 -12.45 -3.10 -19.83
N GLU A 145 -12.46 -3.51 -21.09
CA GLU A 145 -11.61 -2.91 -22.15
C GLU A 145 -11.99 -1.46 -22.48
N HIS A 146 -13.23 -1.05 -22.20
CA HIS A 146 -13.67 0.31 -22.46
C HIS A 146 -12.95 1.34 -21.60
N LEU A 147 -12.84 1.12 -20.30
CA LEU A 147 -12.24 2.09 -19.39
C LEU A 147 -10.75 2.36 -19.70
N PRO A 148 -9.89 1.33 -19.83
CA PRO A 148 -8.50 1.55 -20.22
C PRO A 148 -8.35 2.25 -21.57
N ARG A 149 -9.23 1.98 -22.53
CA ARG A 149 -9.20 2.63 -23.85
C ARG A 149 -9.53 4.12 -23.75
N VAL A 150 -10.57 4.48 -23.01
CA VAL A 150 -10.95 5.88 -22.77
C VAL A 150 -9.82 6.62 -22.03
N VAL A 151 -9.30 6.03 -20.94
CA VAL A 151 -8.21 6.65 -20.19
C VAL A 151 -6.97 6.83 -21.08
N SER A 152 -6.60 5.80 -21.84
CA SER A 152 -5.43 5.85 -22.72
C SER A 152 -5.55 6.91 -23.81
N GLU A 153 -6.76 7.11 -24.35
CA GLU A 153 -7.00 8.18 -25.32
C GLU A 153 -6.91 9.58 -24.71
N LEU A 154 -7.45 9.76 -23.49
CA LEU A 154 -7.39 11.04 -22.78
C LEU A 154 -5.96 11.46 -22.43
N ILE A 155 -5.07 10.51 -22.21
CA ILE A 155 -3.70 10.78 -21.76
C ILE A 155 -2.64 10.57 -22.86
N LYS A 156 -3.01 10.29 -24.09
CA LYS A 156 -2.08 9.88 -25.15
C LYS A 156 -0.99 10.92 -25.41
N ASP A 157 -1.35 12.21 -25.36
CA ASP A 157 -0.50 13.33 -25.74
C ASP A 157 0.07 14.09 -24.52
N ILE A 158 -0.25 13.70 -23.28
CA ILE A 158 0.26 14.38 -22.09
C ILE A 158 1.70 13.95 -21.77
N ASP A 159 2.48 14.89 -21.28
CA ASP A 159 3.74 14.62 -20.57
C ASP A 159 3.46 14.70 -19.06
N PRO A 160 3.50 13.59 -18.32
CA PRO A 160 3.18 13.59 -16.90
C PRO A 160 4.12 14.45 -16.04
N ALA A 161 5.33 14.76 -16.56
CA ALA A 161 6.28 15.60 -15.84
C ALA A 161 5.92 17.09 -15.90
N THR A 162 5.27 17.53 -16.97
CA THR A 162 4.93 18.93 -17.22
C THR A 162 3.43 19.21 -17.21
N GLU A 163 2.58 18.18 -17.18
CA GLU A 163 1.13 18.32 -17.16
C GLU A 163 0.65 19.08 -15.92
N THR A 164 -0.07 20.17 -16.15
CA THR A 164 -0.60 21.05 -15.10
C THR A 164 -1.99 20.65 -14.64
N ASN A 165 -2.76 19.97 -15.49
CA ASN A 165 -4.06 19.45 -15.12
C ASN A 165 -3.89 18.22 -14.20
N SER A 166 -4.23 18.41 -12.93
CA SER A 166 -4.09 17.36 -11.90
C SER A 166 -4.92 16.12 -12.17
N GLU A 167 -6.08 16.25 -12.84
CA GLU A 167 -6.96 15.12 -13.17
C GLU A 167 -6.33 14.27 -14.28
N LEU A 168 -5.85 14.88 -15.36
CA LEU A 168 -5.17 14.17 -16.44
C LEU A 168 -3.89 13.50 -15.94
N ARG A 169 -3.12 14.20 -15.11
CA ARG A 169 -1.93 13.63 -14.49
C ARG A 169 -2.28 12.43 -13.59
N SER A 170 -3.37 12.54 -12.81
CA SER A 170 -3.85 11.42 -11.99
C SER A 170 -4.28 10.22 -12.84
N LEU A 171 -4.95 10.46 -13.97
CA LEU A 171 -5.32 9.39 -14.91
C LEU A 171 -4.11 8.67 -15.48
N TYR A 172 -3.00 9.39 -15.75
CA TYR A 172 -1.76 8.77 -16.20
C TYR A 172 -1.23 7.73 -15.20
N TYR A 173 -1.32 8.02 -13.89
CA TYR A 173 -0.85 7.12 -12.83
C TYR A 173 -1.85 6.01 -12.44
N THR A 174 -3.01 5.99 -13.08
CA THR A 174 -3.95 4.89 -12.82
C THR A 174 -3.47 3.59 -13.45
N PRO A 175 -3.87 2.45 -12.92
CA PRO A 175 -3.61 1.17 -13.56
C PRO A 175 -4.21 1.04 -14.98
N TRP A 176 -5.21 1.88 -15.31
CA TRP A 176 -5.86 1.91 -16.63
C TRP A 176 -4.98 2.50 -17.73
N SER A 177 -4.03 3.34 -17.37
CA SER A 177 -3.03 3.86 -18.30
C SER A 177 -2.14 2.74 -18.83
N TYR A 178 -1.95 2.63 -20.14
CA TYR A 178 -0.95 1.69 -20.64
C TYR A 178 0.48 2.20 -20.43
N ARG A 179 0.66 3.52 -20.34
CA ARG A 179 1.96 4.20 -20.31
C ARG A 179 2.69 4.12 -18.97
N HIS A 180 1.95 4.00 -17.86
CA HIS A 180 2.55 4.06 -16.52
C HIS A 180 3.18 2.74 -16.06
N ASN A 181 2.61 1.61 -16.44
CA ASN A 181 3.13 0.31 -16.02
C ASN A 181 4.31 -0.16 -16.88
N LEU A 182 5.07 -1.09 -16.33
CA LEU A 182 6.16 -1.77 -17.03
C LEU A 182 5.70 -3.13 -17.54
N ASN A 183 6.30 -3.56 -18.64
CA ASN A 183 6.24 -4.94 -19.11
C ASN A 183 7.25 -5.83 -18.34
N ILE A 184 7.30 -7.10 -18.64
CA ILE A 184 8.20 -8.05 -17.97
C ILE A 184 9.69 -7.75 -18.16
N SER A 185 10.04 -6.97 -19.21
CA SER A 185 11.40 -6.53 -19.49
C SER A 185 11.77 -5.19 -18.83
N ASN A 186 10.93 -4.69 -17.92
CA ASN A 186 11.09 -3.40 -17.22
C ASN A 186 11.06 -2.16 -18.13
N HIS A 187 10.38 -2.24 -19.27
CA HIS A 187 10.12 -1.10 -20.14
C HIS A 187 8.64 -0.70 -20.07
N ASN A 188 8.36 0.59 -20.25
CA ASN A 188 6.99 1.04 -20.42
C ASN A 188 6.37 0.41 -21.68
N PHE A 189 5.06 0.20 -21.65
CA PHE A 189 4.33 -0.20 -22.86
C PHE A 189 4.28 0.99 -23.82
N GLU A 190 4.59 0.78 -25.08
CA GLU A 190 4.58 1.83 -26.10
C GLU A 190 3.19 2.04 -26.71
N LYS A 191 2.36 1.00 -26.71
CA LYS A 191 1.03 1.00 -27.32
C LYS A 191 0.00 0.36 -26.41
N PHE A 192 -1.25 0.81 -26.56
CA PHE A 192 -2.39 0.24 -25.84
C PHE A 192 -2.50 -1.27 -26.06
N GLU A 193 -2.39 -1.70 -27.30
CA GLU A 193 -2.52 -3.12 -27.70
C GLU A 193 -1.43 -3.99 -27.08
N GLU A 194 -0.25 -3.46 -26.88
CA GLU A 194 0.84 -4.20 -26.23
C GLU A 194 0.49 -4.60 -24.79
N LYS A 195 -0.14 -3.73 -24.03
CA LYS A 195 -0.59 -4.02 -22.66
C LYS A 195 -1.87 -4.85 -22.62
N TYR A 196 -2.82 -4.53 -23.50
CA TYR A 196 -4.18 -5.07 -23.45
C TYR A 196 -4.50 -6.09 -24.54
N SER A 197 -3.52 -6.54 -25.33
CA SER A 197 -3.73 -7.66 -26.24
C SER A 197 -4.12 -8.92 -25.48
N PRO A 198 -5.18 -9.60 -25.90
CA PRO A 198 -5.69 -10.74 -25.16
C PRO A 198 -4.69 -11.90 -25.18
N HIS A 199 -4.35 -12.38 -24.00
CA HIS A 199 -3.68 -13.64 -23.77
C HIS A 199 -4.72 -14.64 -23.23
N THR A 200 -5.05 -15.65 -24.04
CA THR A 200 -6.08 -16.62 -23.67
C THR A 200 -5.49 -17.75 -22.83
N TYR A 201 -6.04 -17.95 -21.65
CA TYR A 201 -5.74 -19.09 -20.78
C TYR A 201 -7.03 -19.68 -20.24
N LYS A 202 -7.23 -20.99 -20.41
CA LYS A 202 -8.44 -21.72 -20.02
C LYS A 202 -9.72 -21.00 -20.45
N ASN A 203 -9.82 -20.66 -21.73
CA ASN A 203 -10.95 -19.94 -22.34
C ASN A 203 -11.25 -18.54 -21.71
N THR A 204 -10.29 -17.96 -21.03
CA THR A 204 -10.40 -16.61 -20.47
C THR A 204 -9.31 -15.72 -21.03
N ASN A 205 -9.68 -14.53 -21.47
CA ASN A 205 -8.75 -13.53 -21.96
C ASN A 205 -8.18 -12.70 -20.82
N TYR A 206 -6.89 -12.49 -20.82
CA TYR A 206 -6.15 -11.65 -19.87
C TYR A 206 -5.31 -10.62 -20.62
N SER A 207 -4.96 -9.54 -19.94
CA SER A 207 -3.95 -8.60 -20.41
C SER A 207 -2.58 -9.28 -20.55
N ASN A 208 -1.63 -8.59 -21.12
CA ASN A 208 -0.23 -8.95 -20.99
C ASN A 208 0.21 -8.89 -19.51
N LEU A 209 1.39 -9.42 -19.20
CA LEU A 209 1.99 -9.30 -17.87
C LEU A 209 2.35 -7.84 -17.59
N ILE A 210 1.93 -7.34 -16.46
CA ILE A 210 2.06 -5.96 -16.04
C ILE A 210 2.89 -5.93 -14.76
N ARG A 211 3.92 -5.09 -14.72
CA ARG A 211 4.72 -4.83 -13.53
C ARG A 211 4.45 -3.42 -13.02
N ILE A 212 4.30 -3.27 -11.71
CA ILE A 212 4.19 -1.96 -11.08
C ILE A 212 5.57 -1.31 -11.05
N ASN A 213 5.66 -0.07 -11.53
CA ASN A 213 6.90 0.71 -11.43
C ASN A 213 7.02 1.32 -10.03
N VAL A 214 7.71 0.63 -9.13
CA VAL A 214 7.91 1.08 -7.75
C VAL A 214 9.08 2.06 -7.59
N VAL A 215 9.83 2.28 -8.66
CA VAL A 215 11.02 3.16 -8.69
C VAL A 215 10.86 4.34 -9.64
N ASP A 216 9.61 4.68 -10.00
CA ASP A 216 9.33 5.80 -10.88
C ASP A 216 9.70 7.14 -10.20
N PRO A 217 10.69 7.88 -10.71
CA PRO A 217 11.12 9.15 -10.11
C PRO A 217 10.02 10.22 -10.09
N LEU A 218 9.08 10.17 -11.03
CA LEU A 218 7.95 11.10 -11.07
C LEU A 218 6.97 10.81 -9.94
N THR A 219 6.70 9.55 -9.65
CA THR A 219 5.87 9.15 -8.53
C THR A 219 6.48 9.60 -7.21
N THR A 220 7.79 9.38 -7.02
CA THR A 220 8.53 9.87 -5.85
C THR A 220 8.40 11.38 -5.69
N LYS A 221 8.61 12.14 -6.77
CA LYS A 221 8.46 13.59 -6.77
C LYS A 221 7.05 14.06 -6.43
N LEU A 222 6.02 13.38 -6.93
CA LEU A 222 4.61 13.73 -6.71
C LEU A 222 4.14 13.42 -5.28
N LEU A 223 4.60 12.32 -4.72
CA LEU A 223 4.21 11.89 -3.38
C LEU A 223 5.11 12.48 -2.28
N GLY A 224 6.21 13.13 -2.65
CA GLY A 224 7.14 13.75 -1.70
C GLY A 224 7.96 12.77 -0.88
N ILE A 225 7.99 11.48 -1.26
CA ILE A 225 8.76 10.43 -0.58
C ILE A 225 9.52 9.57 -1.59
N ASP A 226 10.61 8.98 -1.17
CA ASP A 226 11.27 7.91 -1.89
C ASP A 226 10.59 6.56 -1.57
N ILE A 227 9.68 6.14 -2.47
CA ILE A 227 8.95 4.88 -2.34
C ILE A 227 9.86 3.69 -2.61
N SER A 228 11.01 3.92 -3.23
CA SER A 228 11.95 2.84 -3.50
C SER A 228 12.46 2.20 -2.19
N GLY A 229 12.32 2.91 -1.09
CA GLY A 229 12.87 2.48 0.21
C GLY A 229 14.39 2.26 0.15
N TYR A 230 15.00 2.56 -1.00
CA TYR A 230 16.41 2.36 -1.26
C TYR A 230 17.17 3.67 -1.06
N GLY A 231 17.85 3.79 0.03
CA GLY A 231 18.94 4.74 0.14
C GLY A 231 18.85 5.86 1.17
N LEU A 232 17.70 6.12 1.79
CA LEU A 232 17.60 7.19 2.79
C LEU A 232 17.28 6.71 4.21
N MET A 233 16.87 5.46 4.39
CA MET A 233 16.66 4.86 5.70
C MET A 233 17.52 3.61 5.84
N GLU A 234 18.18 3.44 6.97
CA GLU A 234 18.78 2.17 7.35
C GLU A 234 17.68 1.11 7.40
N HIS A 235 17.67 0.22 6.43
CA HIS A 235 16.74 -0.90 6.40
C HIS A 235 17.06 -1.83 7.56
N ILE A 236 16.11 -1.99 8.44
CA ILE A 236 16.21 -2.94 9.53
C ILE A 236 15.71 -4.27 9.01
N GLU A 237 16.64 -5.15 8.68
CA GLU A 237 16.30 -6.52 8.36
C GLU A 237 15.71 -7.17 9.62
N TRP A 238 14.40 -7.46 9.61
CA TRP A 238 13.74 -8.14 10.71
C TRP A 238 14.10 -9.63 10.78
N SER A 239 14.55 -10.21 9.68
CA SER A 239 14.80 -11.66 9.60
C SER A 239 15.99 -12.09 10.47
N PRO A 240 15.78 -12.70 11.64
CA PRO A 240 16.78 -13.54 12.24
C PRO A 240 16.72 -14.88 11.48
N GLY A 241 17.57 -15.04 10.45
CA GLY A 241 17.83 -16.34 9.85
C GLY A 241 16.56 -17.14 9.50
N LEU A 242 15.79 -16.70 8.53
CA LEU A 242 15.12 -17.67 7.68
C LEU A 242 16.24 -18.32 6.89
N ASP A 243 16.73 -19.46 7.41
CA ASP A 243 17.49 -20.39 6.62
C ASP A 243 16.81 -20.52 5.25
N ASN A 244 17.61 -20.49 4.20
CA ASN A 244 17.19 -20.55 2.81
C ASN A 244 16.38 -21.82 2.44
N ASP A 245 15.95 -22.60 3.41
CA ASP A 245 15.36 -23.93 3.24
C ASP A 245 13.83 -24.00 3.41
N THR A 246 13.16 -22.90 3.75
CA THR A 246 11.68 -22.88 3.74
C THR A 246 11.13 -22.06 2.55
N ARG A 247 11.55 -22.39 1.37
CA ARG A 247 10.73 -22.11 0.18
C ARG A 247 9.50 -22.99 0.30
N CYS A 248 8.34 -22.37 0.36
CA CYS A 248 7.06 -23.07 0.19
C CYS A 248 7.09 -23.86 -1.11
N ASN A 249 7.42 -25.14 -1.02
CA ASN A 249 7.13 -26.10 -2.04
C ASN A 249 5.65 -26.52 -1.88
N SER A 250 4.79 -25.92 -2.66
CA SER A 250 3.48 -26.48 -3.01
C SER A 250 2.95 -25.77 -4.24
#